data_ca3db88e3dccd0e1d928171681551219
#
_entry.id   ca3db88e3dccd0e1d928171681551219
#
_cell.length_a   1.000
_cell.length_b   1.000
_cell.length_c   1.000
_cell.angle_alpha   90.00
_cell.angle_beta   90.00
_cell.angle_gamma   90.00
#
_symmetry.space_group_name_H-M   'P 1'
#
loop_
_entity.id
_entity.type
_entity.pdbx_description
1 polymer ?
#
loop_
_entity_poly.entity_id
_entity_poly.type
_entity_poly.pdbx_seq_one_letter_code
_entity_poly.pdbx_strand_id
1 'polypeptide(L)'
;GFVPQYVAIKGRTKILSELQAIAAKSERVYLAPDPDREGEAIAWHLREALKGKSPDALEKFRRVTYNEITAAAIRKAFGQPGEINQPRVDSQQARRILDRVVGYKVSPMLWRRIPGASSAGRVQSVALRLVCEREMAIRNFNPEPYWILGVKAAKRVDPRGPFTAYLARLNGAKAEVKDEALALRLVEQLKSRTLRVSDVLRKEVRKNAPPPFITSSLQQAASSALGYAPSRTMRLAQKLYEGVDLGHGSASGLITYMRTDSFSIAQEAREQARAFILKEHGQDFLPETPNVFRSRSSAQEAHEAIRPTDPARVPESLKDILDRDEWRLYDLIWRRFMASQ
;
A
#
# COMPACT_ATOMS: atom_id res chain seq x y z
N GLY A 1 28.30 -19.95 -13.51
CA GLY A 1 27.30 -18.93 -13.16
C GLY A 1 26.30 -18.71 -14.29
N PHE A 2 25.13 -18.21 -13.98
CA PHE A 2 24.14 -17.85 -15.00
C PHE A 2 24.47 -16.43 -15.51
N VAL A 3 24.98 -16.33 -16.72
CA VAL A 3 25.23 -15.04 -17.38
C VAL A 3 24.07 -14.80 -18.34
N PRO A 4 23.21 -13.80 -18.09
CA PRO A 4 22.08 -13.54 -18.96
C PRO A 4 22.53 -12.91 -20.29
N GLN A 5 21.95 -13.39 -21.39
CA GLN A 5 22.10 -12.76 -22.71
C GLN A 5 20.81 -11.99 -23.03
N TYR A 6 20.94 -10.70 -23.28
CA TYR A 6 19.83 -9.83 -23.62
C TYR A 6 19.81 -9.58 -25.13
N VAL A 7 18.65 -9.79 -25.73
CA VAL A 7 18.42 -9.57 -27.16
C VAL A 7 17.20 -8.65 -27.34
N ALA A 8 17.23 -7.84 -28.38
CA ALA A 8 16.09 -7.01 -28.73
C ALA A 8 14.88 -7.89 -29.11
N ILE A 9 13.70 -7.53 -28.61
CA ILE A 9 12.45 -8.21 -28.95
C ILE A 9 12.17 -7.99 -30.45
N LYS A 10 11.74 -9.06 -31.14
CA LYS A 10 11.36 -9.00 -32.56
C LYS A 10 10.38 -7.85 -32.82
N GLY A 11 10.65 -7.03 -33.83
CA GLY A 11 9.86 -5.84 -34.18
C GLY A 11 10.21 -4.56 -33.41
N ARG A 12 11.12 -4.59 -32.40
CA ARG A 12 11.56 -3.39 -31.67
C ARG A 12 12.94 -2.88 -32.09
N THR A 13 13.62 -3.57 -33.02
CA THR A 13 14.97 -3.21 -33.48
C THR A 13 15.01 -1.84 -34.13
N LYS A 14 13.97 -1.46 -34.88
CA LYS A 14 13.88 -0.14 -35.54
C LYS A 14 13.87 1.00 -34.50
N ILE A 15 13.04 0.88 -33.44
CA ILE A 15 12.98 1.87 -32.36
C ILE A 15 14.34 1.99 -31.65
N LEU A 16 15.00 0.86 -31.37
CA LEU A 16 16.33 0.89 -30.77
C LEU A 16 17.35 1.59 -31.64
N SER A 17 17.34 1.34 -32.96
CA SER A 17 18.25 1.98 -33.91
C SER A 17 18.02 3.49 -34.00
N GLU A 18 16.76 3.93 -33.98
CA GLU A 18 16.40 5.34 -33.95
C GLU A 18 16.88 6.02 -32.65
N LEU A 19 16.65 5.39 -31.51
CA LEU A 19 17.15 5.89 -30.22
C LEU A 19 18.68 5.92 -30.14
N GLN A 20 19.37 4.91 -30.70
CA GLN A 20 20.83 4.89 -30.81
C GLN A 20 21.35 6.07 -31.64
N ALA A 21 20.71 6.37 -32.80
CA ALA A 21 21.10 7.46 -33.66
C ALA A 21 20.91 8.83 -32.97
N ILE A 22 19.82 9.00 -32.21
CA ILE A 22 19.58 10.21 -31.40
C ILE A 22 20.60 10.32 -30.28
N ALA A 23 20.76 9.23 -29.50
CA ALA A 23 21.70 9.17 -28.39
C ALA A 23 23.14 9.44 -28.84
N ALA A 24 23.54 8.99 -30.03
CA ALA A 24 24.88 9.24 -30.55
C ALA A 24 25.18 10.73 -30.78
N LYS A 25 24.16 11.49 -31.18
CA LYS A 25 24.25 12.95 -31.46
C LYS A 25 24.01 13.81 -30.22
N SER A 26 23.50 13.23 -29.12
CA SER A 26 23.20 13.98 -27.90
C SER A 26 24.43 14.09 -26.99
N GLU A 27 24.62 15.25 -26.40
CA GLU A 27 25.66 15.52 -25.40
C GLU A 27 25.34 14.75 -24.11
N ARG A 28 24.08 14.72 -23.68
CA ARG A 28 23.60 14.02 -22.48
C ARG A 28 22.34 13.22 -22.76
N VAL A 29 22.22 12.09 -22.08
CA VAL A 29 21.03 11.21 -22.14
C VAL A 29 20.55 10.97 -20.72
N TYR A 30 19.36 11.45 -20.40
CA TYR A 30 18.74 11.28 -19.10
C TYR A 30 17.84 10.04 -19.09
N LEU A 31 18.08 9.15 -18.14
CA LEU A 31 17.32 7.93 -17.95
C LEU A 31 16.38 8.14 -16.76
N ALA A 32 15.08 8.32 -17.03
CA ALA A 32 14.06 8.69 -16.05
C ALA A 32 12.92 7.68 -15.87
N PRO A 33 13.16 6.34 -15.86
CA PRO A 33 12.15 5.39 -15.44
C PRO A 33 11.82 5.54 -13.95
N ASP A 34 10.82 4.77 -13.48
CA ASP A 34 10.36 4.77 -12.09
C ASP A 34 11.51 4.60 -11.07
N PRO A 35 11.35 5.09 -9.83
CA PRO A 35 12.41 5.06 -8.82
C PRO A 35 12.62 3.69 -8.16
N ASP A 36 11.99 2.63 -8.66
CA ASP A 36 12.14 1.27 -8.14
C ASP A 36 13.27 0.47 -8.86
N ARG A 37 13.50 -0.77 -8.42
CA ARG A 37 14.54 -1.65 -9.00
C ARG A 37 14.22 -2.09 -10.43
N GLU A 38 12.94 -2.18 -10.80
CA GLU A 38 12.51 -2.48 -12.15
C GLU A 38 12.85 -1.29 -13.09
N GLY A 39 12.60 -0.06 -12.65
CA GLY A 39 13.01 1.14 -13.37
C GLY A 39 14.52 1.29 -13.44
N GLU A 40 15.25 0.91 -12.39
CA GLU A 40 16.72 0.91 -12.41
C GLU A 40 17.28 -0.09 -13.44
N ALA A 41 16.69 -1.29 -13.53
CA ALA A 41 17.05 -2.26 -14.54
C ALA A 41 16.70 -1.79 -15.96
N ILE A 42 15.56 -1.10 -16.15
CA ILE A 42 15.20 -0.48 -17.44
C ILE A 42 16.23 0.58 -17.82
N ALA A 43 16.62 1.46 -16.89
CA ALA A 43 17.66 2.46 -17.15
C ALA A 43 18.98 1.81 -17.56
N TRP A 44 19.40 0.76 -16.86
CA TRP A 44 20.60 0.00 -17.20
C TRP A 44 20.50 -0.65 -18.59
N HIS A 45 19.39 -1.32 -18.90
CA HIS A 45 19.19 -1.94 -20.21
C HIS A 45 19.21 -0.92 -21.36
N LEU A 46 18.57 0.24 -21.16
CA LEU A 46 18.61 1.32 -22.12
C LEU A 46 20.04 1.85 -22.32
N ARG A 47 20.77 2.10 -21.23
CA ARG A 47 22.17 2.50 -21.31
C ARG A 47 23.01 1.49 -22.10
N GLU A 48 22.91 0.20 -21.77
CA GLU A 48 23.66 -0.86 -22.45
C GLU A 48 23.29 -0.96 -23.93
N ALA A 49 22.02 -0.79 -24.26
CA ALA A 49 21.56 -0.80 -25.64
C ALA A 49 21.99 0.43 -26.44
N LEU A 50 22.08 1.60 -25.80
CA LEU A 50 22.32 2.89 -26.48
C LEU A 50 23.79 3.37 -26.46
N LYS A 51 24.65 2.80 -25.60
CA LYS A 51 26.05 3.25 -25.44
C LYS A 51 26.92 3.10 -26.70
N GLY A 52 26.50 2.30 -27.67
CA GLY A 52 27.31 2.04 -28.88
C GLY A 52 28.60 1.25 -28.58
N LYS A 53 29.64 1.46 -29.37
CA LYS A 53 30.91 0.76 -29.26
C LYS A 53 32.00 1.53 -28.48
N SER A 54 31.75 2.82 -28.17
CA SER A 54 32.74 3.65 -27.49
C SER A 54 32.64 3.53 -25.95
N PRO A 55 33.74 3.28 -25.23
CA PRO A 55 33.76 3.24 -23.79
C PRO A 55 33.34 4.60 -23.15
N ASP A 56 33.77 5.71 -23.74
CA ASP A 56 33.48 7.07 -23.26
C ASP A 56 32.00 7.44 -23.38
N ALA A 57 31.24 6.67 -24.16
CA ALA A 57 29.81 6.88 -24.31
C ALA A 57 29.00 6.66 -23.02
N LEU A 58 29.57 6.06 -21.96
CA LEU A 58 28.88 5.84 -20.69
C LEU A 58 28.70 7.13 -19.89
N GLU A 59 29.65 8.04 -19.96
CA GLU A 59 29.66 9.28 -19.17
C GLU A 59 28.51 10.24 -19.48
N LYS A 60 27.94 10.14 -20.67
CA LYS A 60 26.80 10.97 -21.05
C LYS A 60 25.46 10.52 -20.47
N PHE A 61 25.34 9.30 -19.97
CA PHE A 61 24.11 8.79 -19.39
C PHE A 61 24.00 9.19 -17.92
N ARG A 62 22.88 9.78 -17.56
CA ARG A 62 22.58 10.17 -16.19
C ARG A 62 21.23 9.62 -15.76
N ARG A 63 21.16 9.15 -14.54
CA ARG A 63 19.92 8.67 -13.91
C ARG A 63 19.19 9.83 -13.25
N VAL A 64 17.89 9.98 -13.55
CA VAL A 64 17.00 10.96 -12.91
C VAL A 64 15.88 10.19 -12.21
N THR A 65 15.70 10.44 -10.91
CA THR A 65 14.67 9.80 -10.10
C THR A 65 13.83 10.85 -9.37
N TYR A 66 12.52 10.63 -9.33
CA TYR A 66 11.57 11.47 -8.61
C TYR A 66 10.44 10.60 -8.06
N ASN A 67 9.91 10.97 -6.89
CA ASN A 67 8.82 10.25 -6.23
C ASN A 67 7.44 10.75 -6.65
N GLU A 68 7.36 11.88 -7.36
CA GLU A 68 6.13 12.48 -7.86
C GLU A 68 6.36 13.16 -9.21
N ILE A 69 5.34 13.17 -10.06
CA ILE A 69 5.40 13.80 -11.39
C ILE A 69 4.77 15.19 -11.30
N THR A 70 5.52 16.11 -10.68
CA THR A 70 5.20 17.54 -10.63
C THR A 70 6.32 18.35 -11.28
N ALA A 71 6.00 19.54 -11.82
CA ALA A 71 7.01 20.38 -12.46
C ALA A 71 8.16 20.73 -11.49
N ALA A 72 7.88 20.93 -10.22
CA ALA A 72 8.88 21.24 -9.20
C ALA A 72 9.78 20.03 -8.92
N ALA A 73 9.22 18.84 -8.67
CA ALA A 73 9.99 17.63 -8.43
C ALA A 73 10.85 17.23 -9.63
N ILE A 74 10.32 17.33 -10.84
CA ILE A 74 11.05 17.05 -12.08
C ILE A 74 12.23 18.02 -12.23
N ARG A 75 12.04 19.34 -12.10
CA ARG A 75 13.12 20.31 -12.20
C ARG A 75 14.20 20.06 -11.15
N LYS A 76 13.82 19.77 -9.90
CA LYS A 76 14.75 19.43 -8.83
C LYS A 76 15.58 18.19 -9.17
N ALA A 77 14.92 17.15 -9.70
CA ALA A 77 15.58 15.90 -10.07
C ALA A 77 16.56 16.07 -11.25
N PHE A 78 16.18 16.85 -12.28
CA PHE A 78 17.09 17.18 -13.39
C PHE A 78 18.24 18.10 -12.99
N GLY A 79 18.10 18.86 -11.91
CA GLY A 79 19.20 19.66 -11.35
C GLY A 79 20.25 18.84 -10.61
N GLN A 80 19.92 17.60 -10.22
CA GLN A 80 20.81 16.71 -9.45
C GLN A 80 20.76 15.28 -10.02
N PRO A 81 21.14 15.08 -11.29
CA PRO A 81 21.14 13.76 -11.89
C PRO A 81 22.23 12.89 -11.26
N GLY A 82 21.86 11.65 -10.95
CA GLY A 82 22.76 10.63 -10.40
C GLY A 82 23.27 9.65 -11.44
N GLU A 83 23.78 8.54 -10.94
CA GLU A 83 24.22 7.38 -11.72
C GLU A 83 23.28 6.20 -11.50
N ILE A 84 23.38 5.19 -12.38
CA ILE A 84 22.65 3.94 -12.25
C ILE A 84 23.17 3.19 -11.02
N ASN A 85 22.27 2.78 -10.13
CA ASN A 85 22.57 2.00 -8.95
C ASN A 85 22.74 0.50 -9.33
N GLN A 86 23.99 0.06 -9.57
CA GLN A 86 24.29 -1.30 -9.99
C GLN A 86 23.77 -2.36 -9.01
N PRO A 87 23.90 -2.24 -7.69
CA PRO A 87 23.29 -3.18 -6.73
C PRO A 87 21.77 -3.39 -6.91
N ARG A 88 21.02 -2.35 -7.27
CA ARG A 88 19.58 -2.48 -7.57
C ARG A 88 19.34 -3.24 -8.88
N VAL A 89 20.15 -2.99 -9.89
CA VAL A 89 20.12 -3.73 -11.16
C VAL A 89 20.40 -5.20 -10.91
N ASP A 90 21.45 -5.51 -10.17
CA ASP A 90 21.84 -6.88 -9.84
C ASP A 90 20.76 -7.61 -9.04
N SER A 91 20.13 -6.92 -8.11
CA SER A 91 18.98 -7.45 -7.35
C SER A 91 17.79 -7.81 -8.25
N GLN A 92 17.48 -6.96 -9.23
CA GLN A 92 16.40 -7.23 -10.20
C GLN A 92 16.77 -8.42 -11.11
N GLN A 93 17.99 -8.46 -11.62
CA GLN A 93 18.47 -9.54 -12.47
C GLN A 93 18.49 -10.87 -11.71
N ALA A 94 19.02 -10.91 -10.49
CA ALA A 94 19.03 -12.09 -9.65
C ALA A 94 17.62 -12.64 -9.41
N ARG A 95 16.65 -11.75 -9.12
CA ARG A 95 15.25 -12.14 -8.97
C ARG A 95 14.70 -12.76 -10.27
N ARG A 96 14.91 -12.10 -11.40
CA ARG A 96 14.42 -12.56 -12.70
C ARG A 96 15.01 -13.94 -13.07
N ILE A 97 16.31 -14.12 -12.85
CA ILE A 97 16.99 -15.39 -13.09
C ILE A 97 16.43 -16.48 -12.17
N LEU A 98 16.31 -16.17 -10.88
CA LEU A 98 15.77 -17.10 -9.88
C LEU A 98 14.33 -17.54 -10.21
N ASP A 99 13.45 -16.59 -10.52
CA ASP A 99 12.06 -16.89 -10.88
C ASP A 99 11.98 -17.78 -12.14
N ARG A 100 12.87 -17.55 -13.12
CA ARG A 100 12.96 -18.37 -14.32
C ARG A 100 13.48 -19.77 -14.02
N VAL A 101 14.56 -19.89 -13.25
CA VAL A 101 15.16 -21.18 -12.89
C VAL A 101 14.17 -22.02 -12.08
N VAL A 102 13.52 -21.43 -11.07
CA VAL A 102 12.50 -22.11 -10.26
C VAL A 102 11.34 -22.56 -11.15
N GLY A 103 10.79 -21.66 -11.96
CA GLY A 103 9.68 -21.97 -12.86
C GLY A 103 9.98 -23.13 -13.80
N TYR A 104 11.11 -23.09 -14.49
CA TYR A 104 11.48 -24.12 -15.48
C TYR A 104 11.93 -25.45 -14.88
N LYS A 105 12.52 -25.46 -13.69
CA LYS A 105 12.96 -26.70 -13.05
C LYS A 105 11.88 -27.38 -12.23
N VAL A 106 11.05 -26.61 -11.53
CA VAL A 106 10.06 -27.17 -10.60
C VAL A 106 8.73 -27.47 -11.29
N SER A 107 8.29 -26.63 -12.24
CA SER A 107 7.00 -26.89 -12.93
C SER A 107 6.92 -28.26 -13.61
N PRO A 108 7.93 -28.75 -14.35
CA PRO A 108 7.89 -30.10 -14.94
C PRO A 108 7.83 -31.22 -13.90
N MET A 109 8.39 -31.01 -12.71
CA MET A 109 8.28 -31.99 -11.62
C MET A 109 6.85 -32.09 -11.10
N LEU A 110 6.13 -30.95 -11.02
CA LEU A 110 4.72 -30.91 -10.63
C LEU A 110 3.85 -31.61 -11.68
N TRP A 111 4.06 -31.37 -12.98
CA TRP A 111 3.26 -31.98 -14.04
C TRP A 111 3.29 -33.51 -14.00
N ARG A 112 4.45 -34.07 -13.58
CA ARG A 112 4.60 -35.53 -13.45
C ARG A 112 3.91 -36.11 -12.23
N ARG A 113 3.65 -35.31 -11.19
CA ARG A 113 3.18 -35.81 -9.89
C ARG A 113 1.77 -35.37 -9.51
N ILE A 114 1.33 -34.23 -10.04
CA ILE A 114 0.03 -33.63 -9.70
C ILE A 114 -0.74 -33.37 -10.98
N PRO A 115 -1.76 -34.19 -11.29
CA PRO A 115 -2.64 -33.96 -12.44
C PRO A 115 -3.28 -32.58 -12.35
N GLY A 116 -3.25 -31.83 -13.47
CA GLY A 116 -3.81 -30.48 -13.54
C GLY A 116 -2.97 -29.34 -12.95
N ALA A 117 -1.81 -29.65 -12.36
CA ALA A 117 -0.87 -28.59 -11.93
C ALA A 117 -0.35 -27.81 -13.15
N SER A 118 -0.43 -26.48 -13.11
CA SER A 118 0.02 -25.63 -14.23
C SER A 118 1.47 -25.18 -14.08
N SER A 119 1.86 -24.63 -12.96
CA SER A 119 3.22 -24.13 -12.74
C SER A 119 3.57 -23.97 -11.27
N ALA A 120 4.86 -23.94 -10.99
CA ALA A 120 5.43 -23.52 -9.71
C ALA A 120 6.15 -22.18 -9.87
N GLY A 121 6.19 -21.40 -8.82
CA GLY A 121 6.94 -20.16 -8.79
C GLY A 121 7.11 -19.65 -7.36
N ARG A 122 8.14 -18.88 -7.15
CA ARG A 122 8.56 -18.41 -5.83
C ARG A 122 7.42 -17.68 -5.07
N VAL A 123 6.66 -16.82 -5.74
CA VAL A 123 5.56 -16.06 -5.12
C VAL A 123 4.29 -16.91 -5.02
N GLN A 124 3.91 -17.57 -6.11
CA GLN A 124 2.66 -18.35 -6.16
C GLN A 124 2.67 -19.57 -5.22
N SER A 125 3.81 -20.23 -5.05
CA SER A 125 3.92 -21.37 -4.13
C SER A 125 3.79 -20.96 -2.67
N VAL A 126 4.36 -19.80 -2.29
CA VAL A 126 4.18 -19.24 -0.94
C VAL A 126 2.74 -18.81 -0.70
N ALA A 127 2.11 -18.14 -1.68
CA ALA A 127 0.71 -17.74 -1.57
C ALA A 127 -0.20 -18.96 -1.41
N LEU A 128 -0.02 -20.01 -2.21
CA LEU A 128 -0.76 -21.26 -2.10
C LEU A 128 -0.58 -21.91 -0.73
N ARG A 129 0.66 -21.94 -0.22
CA ARG A 129 0.94 -22.48 1.12
C ARG A 129 0.14 -21.75 2.20
N LEU A 130 0.10 -20.42 2.19
CA LEU A 130 -0.67 -19.64 3.16
C LEU A 130 -2.18 -19.94 3.10
N VAL A 131 -2.72 -20.12 1.88
CA VAL A 131 -4.12 -20.52 1.69
C VAL A 131 -4.37 -21.93 2.24
N CYS A 132 -3.47 -22.89 1.94
CA CYS A 132 -3.59 -24.25 2.46
C CYS A 132 -3.49 -24.30 3.99
N GLU A 133 -2.55 -23.57 4.59
CA GLU A 133 -2.41 -23.49 6.06
C GLU A 133 -3.69 -22.93 6.71
N ARG A 134 -4.29 -21.90 6.09
CA ARG A 134 -5.58 -21.37 6.56
C ARG A 134 -6.71 -22.38 6.41
N GLU A 135 -6.81 -23.07 5.29
CA GLU A 135 -7.82 -24.11 5.07
C GLU A 135 -7.66 -25.26 6.05
N MET A 136 -6.44 -25.70 6.32
CA MET A 136 -6.17 -26.71 7.34
C MET A 136 -6.61 -26.25 8.74
N ALA A 137 -6.34 -24.99 9.08
CA ALA A 137 -6.80 -24.41 10.35
C ALA A 137 -8.35 -24.40 10.43
N ILE A 138 -9.04 -24.09 9.32
CA ILE A 138 -10.51 -24.13 9.27
C ILE A 138 -11.03 -25.57 9.43
N ARG A 139 -10.45 -26.55 8.74
CA ARG A 139 -10.84 -27.97 8.83
C ARG A 139 -10.60 -28.59 10.19
N ASN A 140 -9.54 -28.15 10.84
CA ASN A 140 -9.18 -28.64 12.18
C ASN A 140 -9.87 -27.86 13.31
N PHE A 141 -10.64 -26.82 12.95
CA PHE A 141 -11.36 -26.03 13.94
C PHE A 141 -12.49 -26.85 14.54
N ASN A 142 -12.46 -27.04 15.86
CA ASN A 142 -13.52 -27.68 16.59
C ASN A 142 -14.43 -26.59 17.19
N PRO A 143 -15.67 -26.42 16.67
CA PRO A 143 -16.58 -25.40 17.18
C PRO A 143 -17.08 -25.79 18.56
N GLU A 144 -16.87 -24.93 19.55
CA GLU A 144 -17.44 -25.08 20.89
C GLU A 144 -18.63 -24.12 21.03
N PRO A 145 -19.83 -24.63 21.37
CA PRO A 145 -20.97 -23.77 21.64
C PRO A 145 -20.77 -23.00 22.94
N TYR A 146 -21.22 -21.77 22.97
CA TYR A 146 -21.25 -20.94 24.16
C TYR A 146 -22.50 -20.05 24.16
N TRP A 147 -22.95 -19.65 25.36
CA TRP A 147 -24.09 -18.79 25.53
C TRP A 147 -23.67 -17.41 26.05
N ILE A 148 -24.20 -16.39 25.41
CA ILE A 148 -24.05 -15.00 25.87
C ILE A 148 -25.37 -14.61 26.54
N LEU A 149 -25.32 -14.33 27.83
CA LEU A 149 -26.48 -13.88 28.58
C LEU A 149 -26.51 -12.35 28.58
N GLY A 150 -27.59 -11.82 28.04
CA GLY A 150 -27.83 -10.38 28.01
C GLY A 150 -29.18 -10.03 28.65
N VAL A 151 -29.25 -8.90 29.32
CA VAL A 151 -30.48 -8.36 29.90
C VAL A 151 -30.75 -6.97 29.33
N LYS A 152 -31.98 -6.74 28.90
CA LYS A 152 -32.45 -5.40 28.55
C LYS A 152 -32.89 -4.70 29.85
N ALA A 153 -32.29 -3.59 30.16
CA ALA A 153 -32.55 -2.83 31.36
C ALA A 153 -32.83 -1.36 31.03
N ALA A 154 -33.59 -0.71 31.92
CA ALA A 154 -33.82 0.73 31.85
C ALA A 154 -33.70 1.33 33.27
N LYS A 155 -33.37 2.60 33.37
CA LYS A 155 -33.34 3.32 34.64
C LYS A 155 -34.77 3.49 35.17
N ARG A 156 -34.96 3.29 36.46
CA ARG A 156 -36.30 3.50 37.10
C ARG A 156 -36.73 4.95 37.07
N VAL A 157 -35.79 5.88 37.27
CA VAL A 157 -36.07 7.32 37.39
C VAL A 157 -36.12 8.03 36.02
N ASP A 158 -35.37 7.54 35.05
CA ASP A 158 -35.35 8.07 33.70
C ASP A 158 -35.31 6.88 32.71
N PRO A 159 -36.47 6.43 32.23
CA PRO A 159 -36.59 5.27 31.35
C PRO A 159 -36.08 5.55 29.92
N ARG A 160 -35.65 6.79 29.62
CA ARG A 160 -35.08 7.12 28.31
C ARG A 160 -33.77 6.34 28.07
N GLY A 161 -33.71 5.66 26.94
CA GLY A 161 -32.54 4.91 26.51
C GLY A 161 -32.38 3.55 27.24
N PRO A 162 -33.18 2.54 26.88
CA PRO A 162 -32.89 1.17 27.31
C PRO A 162 -31.51 0.74 26.85
N PHE A 163 -30.80 0.01 27.69
CA PHE A 163 -29.48 -0.53 27.36
C PHE A 163 -29.44 -2.04 27.56
N THR A 164 -28.54 -2.72 26.89
CA THR A 164 -28.31 -4.14 27.08
C THR A 164 -27.03 -4.33 27.90
N ALA A 165 -27.15 -5.03 29.03
CA ALA A 165 -26.02 -5.45 29.83
C ALA A 165 -25.73 -6.93 29.59
N TYR A 166 -24.46 -7.30 29.54
CA TYR A 166 -24.02 -8.69 29.31
C TYR A 166 -23.34 -9.23 30.58
N LEU A 167 -23.56 -10.53 30.85
CA LEU A 167 -22.88 -11.23 31.94
C LEU A 167 -21.37 -11.26 31.64
N ALA A 168 -20.59 -10.52 32.44
CA ALA A 168 -19.15 -10.40 32.27
C ALA A 168 -18.38 -11.33 33.23
N ARG A 169 -18.90 -11.50 34.45
CA ARG A 169 -18.26 -12.33 35.47
C ARG A 169 -19.29 -13.15 36.23
N LEU A 170 -18.89 -14.37 36.63
CA LEU A 170 -19.65 -15.27 37.50
C LEU A 170 -18.70 -15.69 38.63
N ASN A 171 -19.12 -15.47 39.88
CA ASN A 171 -18.31 -15.76 41.09
C ASN A 171 -16.89 -15.17 41.02
N GLY A 172 -16.74 -13.94 40.47
CA GLY A 172 -15.46 -13.25 40.41
C GLY A 172 -14.60 -13.59 39.16
N ALA A 173 -14.85 -14.72 38.49
CA ALA A 173 -14.17 -15.12 37.28
C ALA A 173 -14.88 -14.64 36.03
N LYS A 174 -14.18 -14.58 34.88
CA LYS A 174 -14.80 -14.32 33.58
C LYS A 174 -15.91 -15.33 33.32
N ALA A 175 -17.09 -14.85 32.91
CA ALA A 175 -18.20 -15.74 32.64
C ALA A 175 -17.95 -16.53 31.33
N GLU A 176 -17.86 -17.85 31.48
CA GLU A 176 -17.80 -18.79 30.36
C GLU A 176 -18.95 -19.78 30.52
N VAL A 177 -20.01 -19.58 29.77
CA VAL A 177 -21.19 -20.43 29.81
C VAL A 177 -21.19 -21.32 28.57
N LYS A 178 -20.73 -22.57 28.75
CA LYS A 178 -20.59 -23.58 27.72
C LYS A 178 -21.71 -24.62 27.72
N ASP A 179 -22.60 -24.58 28.72
CA ASP A 179 -23.70 -25.51 28.91
C ASP A 179 -25.05 -24.80 28.90
N GLU A 180 -26.00 -25.31 28.15
CA GLU A 180 -27.34 -24.74 28.01
C GLU A 180 -28.12 -24.78 29.32
N ALA A 181 -28.01 -25.88 30.09
CA ALA A 181 -28.70 -26.02 31.34
C ALA A 181 -28.20 -24.99 32.37
N LEU A 182 -26.90 -24.68 32.38
CA LEU A 182 -26.34 -23.60 33.16
C LEU A 182 -26.86 -22.23 32.68
N ALA A 183 -26.92 -22.00 31.38
CA ALA A 183 -27.44 -20.77 30.81
C ALA A 183 -28.90 -20.52 31.24
N LEU A 184 -29.77 -21.52 31.14
CA LEU A 184 -31.18 -21.43 31.53
C LEU A 184 -31.33 -21.18 33.03
N ARG A 185 -30.59 -21.88 33.88
CA ARG A 185 -30.60 -21.65 35.32
C ARG A 185 -30.19 -20.22 35.69
N LEU A 186 -29.15 -19.69 35.05
CA LEU A 186 -28.71 -18.31 35.28
C LEU A 186 -29.78 -17.29 34.81
N VAL A 187 -30.46 -17.56 33.72
CA VAL A 187 -31.57 -16.73 33.26
C VAL A 187 -32.71 -16.67 34.28
N GLU A 188 -33.13 -17.82 34.81
CA GLU A 188 -34.19 -17.86 35.83
C GLU A 188 -33.77 -17.16 37.13
N GLN A 189 -32.52 -17.34 37.56
CA GLN A 189 -31.99 -16.61 38.74
C GLN A 189 -31.95 -15.09 38.51
N LEU A 190 -31.63 -14.65 37.30
CA LEU A 190 -31.56 -13.22 36.97
C LEU A 190 -32.94 -12.57 36.86
N LYS A 191 -33.96 -13.30 36.39
CA LYS A 191 -35.35 -12.79 36.28
C LYS A 191 -35.91 -12.33 37.62
N SER A 192 -35.56 -13.03 38.68
CA SER A 192 -36.03 -12.77 40.06
C SER A 192 -35.20 -11.71 40.79
N ARG A 193 -34.11 -11.21 40.22
CA ARG A 193 -33.16 -10.29 40.86
C ARG A 193 -33.32 -8.87 40.40
N THR A 194 -33.16 -7.92 41.30
CA THR A 194 -33.02 -6.51 40.96
C THR A 194 -31.56 -6.22 40.57
N LEU A 195 -31.37 -5.64 39.40
CA LEU A 195 -30.05 -5.21 38.95
C LEU A 195 -29.73 -3.84 39.53
N ARG A 196 -28.49 -3.66 39.99
CA ARG A 196 -27.97 -2.42 40.54
C ARG A 196 -26.67 -2.06 39.81
N VAL A 197 -26.53 -0.81 39.38
CA VAL A 197 -25.26 -0.28 38.93
C VAL A 197 -24.34 -0.11 40.14
N SER A 198 -23.27 -0.87 40.21
CA SER A 198 -22.29 -0.79 41.28
C SER A 198 -21.22 0.26 41.00
N ASP A 199 -20.83 0.40 39.76
CA ASP A 199 -19.77 1.31 39.36
C ASP A 199 -19.93 1.76 37.90
N VAL A 200 -19.40 2.94 37.57
CA VAL A 200 -19.37 3.51 36.25
C VAL A 200 -17.95 3.93 35.94
N LEU A 201 -17.23 3.08 35.21
CA LEU A 201 -15.88 3.35 34.77
C LEU A 201 -15.91 4.21 33.50
N ARG A 202 -15.39 5.42 33.59
CA ARG A 202 -15.14 6.29 32.43
C ARG A 202 -13.66 6.27 32.12
N LYS A 203 -13.32 5.84 30.91
CA LYS A 203 -11.94 5.80 30.44
C LYS A 203 -11.82 6.57 29.14
N GLU A 204 -10.96 7.55 29.14
CA GLU A 204 -10.56 8.19 27.91
C GLU A 204 -9.58 7.26 27.16
N VAL A 205 -9.90 7.01 25.90
CA VAL A 205 -9.05 6.20 25.02
C VAL A 205 -8.51 7.08 23.91
N ARG A 206 -7.20 7.34 23.97
CA ARG A 206 -6.51 8.04 22.90
C ARG A 206 -6.30 7.08 21.73
N LYS A 207 -6.83 7.43 20.55
CA LYS A 207 -6.55 6.71 19.30
C LYS A 207 -5.43 7.44 18.58
N ASN A 208 -4.37 6.71 18.26
CA ASN A 208 -3.30 7.27 17.45
C ASN A 208 -3.75 7.41 15.99
N ALA A 209 -3.24 8.42 15.31
CA ALA A 209 -3.43 8.58 13.87
C ALA A 209 -2.87 7.36 13.11
N PRO A 210 -3.60 6.84 12.12
CA PRO A 210 -3.09 5.77 11.28
C PRO A 210 -1.99 6.32 10.36
N PRO A 211 -0.95 5.52 10.02
CA PRO A 211 0.08 5.95 9.09
C PRO A 211 -0.48 6.22 7.70
N PRO A 212 0.20 7.03 6.87
CA PRO A 212 -0.12 7.16 5.46
C PRO A 212 -0.02 5.81 4.75
N PHE A 213 -0.53 5.72 3.54
CA PHE A 213 -0.54 4.44 2.83
C PHE A 213 0.85 4.03 2.32
N ILE A 214 1.10 2.73 2.40
CA ILE A 214 2.06 1.98 1.58
C ILE A 214 1.28 1.08 0.62
N THR A 215 1.92 0.46 -0.35
CA THR A 215 1.25 -0.38 -1.37
C THR A 215 0.28 -1.39 -0.76
N SER A 216 0.73 -2.15 0.25
CA SER A 216 -0.10 -3.20 0.86
C SER A 216 -1.30 -2.64 1.62
N SER A 217 -1.13 -1.57 2.39
CA SER A 217 -2.22 -0.96 3.16
C SER A 217 -3.21 -0.22 2.26
N LEU A 218 -2.76 0.37 1.14
CA LEU A 218 -3.66 0.94 0.12
C LEU A 218 -4.53 -0.13 -0.51
N GLN A 219 -3.94 -1.26 -0.92
CA GLN A 219 -4.71 -2.37 -1.50
C GLN A 219 -5.75 -2.93 -0.53
N GLN A 220 -5.39 -3.10 0.75
CA GLN A 220 -6.32 -3.56 1.79
C GLN A 220 -7.47 -2.57 2.02
N ALA A 221 -7.15 -1.28 2.14
CA ALA A 221 -8.15 -0.24 2.35
C ALA A 221 -9.08 -0.09 1.14
N ALA A 222 -8.54 -0.11 -0.08
CA ALA A 222 -9.32 -0.04 -1.31
C ALA A 222 -10.20 -1.28 -1.49
N SER A 223 -9.73 -2.47 -1.13
CA SER A 223 -10.54 -3.69 -1.14
C SER A 223 -11.69 -3.61 -0.13
N SER A 224 -11.40 -3.19 1.10
CA SER A 224 -12.39 -3.12 2.18
C SER A 224 -13.41 -2.02 1.99
N ALA A 225 -13.00 -0.81 1.61
CA ALA A 225 -13.86 0.36 1.52
C ALA A 225 -14.52 0.55 0.14
N LEU A 226 -13.83 0.13 -0.93
CA LEU A 226 -14.26 0.38 -2.31
C LEU A 226 -14.63 -0.90 -3.07
N GLY A 227 -14.29 -2.08 -2.54
CA GLY A 227 -14.48 -3.37 -3.22
C GLY A 227 -13.52 -3.57 -4.40
N TYR A 228 -12.37 -2.88 -4.43
CA TYR A 228 -11.43 -2.97 -5.54
C TYR A 228 -10.46 -4.14 -5.37
N ALA A 229 -10.31 -4.94 -6.42
CA ALA A 229 -9.24 -5.93 -6.48
C ALA A 229 -7.85 -5.24 -6.47
N PRO A 230 -6.80 -5.87 -5.93
CA PRO A 230 -5.45 -5.29 -5.89
C PRO A 230 -4.94 -4.83 -7.25
N SER A 231 -5.18 -5.59 -8.32
CA SER A 231 -4.78 -5.21 -9.68
C SER A 231 -5.50 -3.95 -10.19
N ARG A 232 -6.79 -3.78 -9.87
CA ARG A 232 -7.55 -2.57 -10.18
C ARG A 232 -7.01 -1.37 -9.41
N THR A 233 -6.78 -1.53 -8.11
CA THR A 233 -6.21 -0.48 -7.26
C THR A 233 -4.88 0.02 -7.81
N MET A 234 -3.96 -0.90 -8.16
CA MET A 234 -2.65 -0.51 -8.68
C MET A 234 -2.71 0.15 -10.05
N ARG A 235 -3.63 -0.27 -10.92
CA ARG A 235 -3.83 0.39 -12.23
C ARG A 235 -4.36 1.82 -12.08
N LEU A 236 -5.31 2.04 -11.18
CA LEU A 236 -5.83 3.38 -10.90
C LEU A 236 -4.78 4.27 -10.23
N ALA A 237 -4.03 3.72 -9.27
CA ALA A 237 -2.91 4.43 -8.62
C ALA A 237 -1.82 4.82 -9.63
N GLN A 238 -1.52 3.96 -10.61
CA GLN A 238 -0.58 4.26 -11.70
C GLN A 238 -1.05 5.47 -12.52
N LYS A 239 -2.34 5.53 -12.90
CA LYS A 239 -2.90 6.68 -13.60
C LYS A 239 -2.80 7.98 -12.80
N LEU A 240 -3.14 7.92 -11.51
CA LEU A 240 -3.04 9.07 -10.62
C LEU A 240 -1.58 9.54 -10.43
N TYR A 241 -0.61 8.65 -10.46
CA TYR A 241 0.82 8.96 -10.40
C TYR A 241 1.34 9.54 -11.71
N GLU A 242 1.04 8.89 -12.86
CA GLU A 242 1.52 9.32 -14.19
C GLU A 242 0.99 10.70 -14.57
N GLY A 243 -0.14 11.06 -14.05
CA GLY A 243 -0.74 12.38 -14.19
C GLY A 243 -2.01 12.40 -15.02
N VAL A 244 -2.85 13.35 -14.65
CA VAL A 244 -4.12 13.66 -15.32
C VAL A 244 -4.05 15.08 -15.84
N ASP A 245 -4.64 15.33 -17.01
CA ASP A 245 -4.80 16.69 -17.52
C ASP A 245 -5.83 17.44 -16.65
N LEU A 246 -5.35 18.47 -15.98
CA LEU A 246 -6.16 19.30 -15.08
C LEU A 246 -6.79 20.50 -15.83
N GLY A 247 -6.84 20.46 -17.17
CA GLY A 247 -7.42 21.53 -17.99
C GLY A 247 -6.46 22.66 -18.31
N HIS A 248 -5.18 22.54 -17.97
CA HIS A 248 -4.15 23.56 -18.24
C HIS A 248 -3.13 23.12 -19.31
N GLY A 249 -3.43 22.06 -20.06
CA GLY A 249 -2.58 21.56 -21.16
C GLY A 249 -1.32 20.81 -20.71
N SER A 250 -1.13 20.57 -19.42
CA SER A 250 -0.06 19.72 -18.89
C SER A 250 -0.59 18.73 -17.86
N ALA A 251 -0.30 17.45 -18.06
CA ALA A 251 -0.61 16.43 -17.08
C ALA A 251 0.24 16.61 -15.82
N SER A 252 -0.37 16.48 -14.65
CA SER A 252 0.31 16.52 -13.34
C SER A 252 -0.04 15.29 -12.54
N GLY A 253 0.95 14.64 -11.94
CA GLY A 253 0.74 13.56 -10.99
C GLY A 253 -0.03 14.03 -9.77
N LEU A 254 -1.04 13.28 -9.38
CA LEU A 254 -1.90 13.60 -8.22
C LEU A 254 -1.44 12.92 -6.95
N ILE A 255 -0.69 11.83 -7.05
CA ILE A 255 -0.13 11.09 -5.91
C ILE A 255 1.36 10.82 -6.12
N THR A 256 2.05 10.51 -5.03
CA THR A 256 3.41 9.99 -5.06
C THR A 256 3.46 8.55 -5.59
N TYR A 257 4.65 8.07 -5.89
CA TYR A 257 4.88 6.73 -6.41
C TYR A 257 4.26 5.64 -5.52
N MET A 258 3.39 4.82 -6.12
CA MET A 258 2.51 3.92 -5.38
C MET A 258 3.12 2.55 -5.04
N ARG A 259 4.30 2.21 -5.57
CA ARG A 259 5.00 0.97 -5.21
C ARG A 259 6.05 1.27 -4.14
N THR A 260 5.60 1.37 -2.91
CA THR A 260 6.42 1.73 -1.75
C THR A 260 6.03 0.91 -0.52
N ASP A 261 7.00 0.65 0.32
CA ASP A 261 6.86 0.07 1.66
C ASP A 261 7.30 1.06 2.76
N SER A 262 7.59 2.31 2.38
CA SER A 262 8.01 3.38 3.26
C SER A 262 6.84 4.23 3.74
N PHE A 263 6.85 4.59 5.03
CA PHE A 263 5.96 5.60 5.63
C PHE A 263 6.59 7.00 5.68
N SER A 264 7.77 7.17 5.12
CA SER A 264 8.46 8.46 5.09
C SER A 264 7.65 9.50 4.32
N ILE A 265 7.67 10.73 4.79
CA ILE A 265 7.01 11.87 4.16
C ILE A 265 8.05 12.96 4.02
N ALA A 266 8.20 13.54 2.82
CA ALA A 266 9.07 14.70 2.61
C ALA A 266 8.67 15.85 3.55
N GLN A 267 9.65 16.58 4.04
CA GLN A 267 9.43 17.68 4.99
C GLN A 267 8.49 18.73 4.40
N GLU A 268 8.71 19.12 3.16
CA GLU A 268 7.89 20.10 2.45
C GLU A 268 6.41 19.67 2.36
N ALA A 269 6.16 18.40 2.06
CA ALA A 269 4.80 17.85 1.97
C ALA A 269 4.09 17.82 3.33
N ARG A 270 4.84 17.53 4.39
CA ARG A 270 4.33 17.57 5.77
C ARG A 270 3.96 19.00 6.17
N GLU A 271 4.83 19.95 5.90
CA GLU A 271 4.59 21.36 6.19
C GLU A 271 3.38 21.91 5.45
N GLN A 272 3.22 21.57 4.15
CA GLN A 272 2.06 21.95 3.35
C GLN A 272 0.76 21.34 3.91
N ALA A 273 0.77 20.07 4.28
CA ALA A 273 -0.41 19.41 4.86
C ALA A 273 -0.80 20.04 6.20
N ARG A 274 0.17 20.32 7.07
CA ARG A 274 -0.06 20.96 8.37
C ARG A 274 -0.58 22.38 8.22
N ALA A 275 -0.03 23.15 7.27
CA ALA A 275 -0.52 24.50 6.96
C ALA A 275 -1.98 24.46 6.45
N PHE A 276 -2.30 23.48 5.59
CA PHE A 276 -3.67 23.28 5.12
C PHE A 276 -4.63 22.93 6.27
N ILE A 277 -4.27 21.98 7.15
CA ILE A 277 -5.10 21.62 8.31
C ILE A 277 -5.33 22.82 9.21
N LEU A 278 -4.29 23.58 9.53
CA LEU A 278 -4.40 24.76 10.37
C LEU A 278 -5.35 25.79 9.78
N LYS A 279 -5.26 26.02 8.48
CA LYS A 279 -6.09 26.99 7.77
C LYS A 279 -7.55 26.57 7.70
N GLU A 280 -7.84 25.32 7.35
CA GLU A 280 -9.20 24.86 7.04
C GLU A 280 -9.95 24.31 8.28
N HIS A 281 -9.23 23.78 9.27
CA HIS A 281 -9.82 23.10 10.43
C HIS A 281 -9.43 23.71 11.77
N GLY A 282 -8.35 24.48 11.85
CA GLY A 282 -7.89 25.13 13.07
C GLY A 282 -6.90 24.31 13.87
N GLN A 283 -6.39 24.91 14.95
CA GLN A 283 -5.31 24.37 15.78
C GLN A 283 -5.70 23.09 16.52
N ASP A 284 -6.96 22.91 16.87
CA ASP A 284 -7.43 21.75 17.64
C ASP A 284 -7.31 20.42 16.86
N PHE A 285 -7.20 20.50 15.53
CA PHE A 285 -7.04 19.36 14.63
C PHE A 285 -5.59 19.07 14.29
N LEU A 286 -4.65 19.84 14.84
CA LEU A 286 -3.24 19.73 14.51
C LEU A 286 -2.41 19.43 15.77
N PRO A 287 -1.74 18.26 15.87
CA PRO A 287 -0.89 17.96 17.01
C PRO A 287 0.30 18.93 17.07
N GLU A 288 0.74 19.31 18.29
CA GLU A 288 1.89 20.20 18.49
C GLU A 288 3.14 19.68 17.80
N THR A 289 3.41 18.38 17.96
CA THR A 289 4.53 17.71 17.29
C THR A 289 4.04 16.88 16.12
N PRO A 290 4.71 16.94 14.95
CA PRO A 290 4.35 16.11 13.81
C PRO A 290 4.40 14.61 14.14
N ASN A 291 3.41 13.87 13.65
CA ASN A 291 3.42 12.42 13.76
C ASN A 291 4.60 11.82 12.96
N VAL A 292 5.28 10.86 13.57
CA VAL A 292 6.39 10.12 12.93
C VAL A 292 6.03 8.64 12.88
N PHE A 293 6.04 8.09 11.67
CA PHE A 293 5.77 6.67 11.44
C PHE A 293 7.06 5.97 11.04
N ARG A 294 7.37 4.88 11.74
CA ARG A 294 8.58 4.10 11.47
C ARG A 294 8.31 3.09 10.36
N SER A 295 9.07 3.16 9.29
CA SER A 295 9.14 2.12 8.28
C SER A 295 9.90 0.89 8.81
N ARG A 296 9.70 -0.28 8.20
CA ARG A 296 10.50 -1.46 8.52
C ARG A 296 11.96 -1.20 8.11
N SER A 297 12.91 -1.81 8.81
CA SER A 297 14.36 -1.67 8.50
C SER A 297 14.73 -2.11 7.07
N SER A 298 13.89 -2.92 6.43
CA SER A 298 14.06 -3.36 5.03
C SER A 298 13.41 -2.43 4.01
N ALA A 299 12.70 -1.37 4.46
CA ALA A 299 12.08 -0.40 3.54
C ALA A 299 13.17 0.39 2.81
N GLN A 300 12.94 0.66 1.53
CA GLN A 300 13.87 1.48 0.75
C GLN A 300 13.76 2.93 1.23
N GLU A 301 14.78 3.43 1.91
CA GLU A 301 14.81 4.77 2.53
C GLU A 301 14.57 5.92 1.51
N ALA A 302 14.82 5.66 0.23
CA ALA A 302 14.61 6.64 -0.84
C ALA A 302 13.14 6.83 -1.25
N HIS A 303 12.22 5.99 -0.76
CA HIS A 303 10.80 6.07 -1.14
C HIS A 303 9.99 6.80 -0.08
N GLU A 304 8.98 7.52 -0.56
CA GLU A 304 7.96 8.14 0.29
C GLU A 304 6.71 7.27 0.40
N ALA A 305 5.87 7.56 1.41
CA ALA A 305 4.52 7.02 1.50
C ALA A 305 3.64 7.50 0.33
N ILE A 306 2.56 6.79 0.07
CA ILE A 306 1.55 7.18 -0.92
C ILE A 306 0.73 8.33 -0.34
N ARG A 307 0.85 9.49 -0.95
CA ARG A 307 0.21 10.75 -0.54
C ARG A 307 -0.22 11.60 -1.74
N PRO A 308 -1.14 12.55 -1.59
CA PRO A 308 -1.36 13.56 -2.61
C PRO A 308 -0.08 14.38 -2.84
N THR A 309 0.15 14.79 -4.07
CA THR A 309 1.27 15.69 -4.44
C THR A 309 1.04 17.11 -3.93
N ASP A 310 -0.23 17.50 -3.80
CA ASP A 310 -0.67 18.78 -3.29
C ASP A 310 -1.85 18.57 -2.33
N PRO A 311 -1.68 18.79 -1.00
CA PRO A 311 -2.77 18.67 -0.02
C PRO A 311 -3.95 19.62 -0.26
N ALA A 312 -3.72 20.77 -0.90
CA ALA A 312 -4.74 21.75 -1.20
C ALA A 312 -5.69 21.32 -2.33
N ARG A 313 -5.31 20.29 -3.10
CA ARG A 313 -6.20 19.67 -4.09
C ARG A 313 -7.17 18.74 -3.39
N VAL A 314 -8.20 19.32 -2.78
CA VAL A 314 -9.24 18.52 -2.12
C VAL A 314 -9.97 17.63 -3.13
N PRO A 315 -10.43 16.44 -2.73
CA PRO A 315 -11.11 15.51 -3.64
C PRO A 315 -12.28 16.12 -4.39
N GLU A 316 -13.02 17.01 -3.76
CA GLU A 316 -14.17 17.70 -4.34
C GLU A 316 -13.81 18.49 -5.59
N SER A 317 -12.63 19.12 -5.62
CA SER A 317 -12.16 19.90 -6.77
C SER A 317 -11.80 19.05 -8.00
N LEU A 318 -11.64 17.75 -7.82
CA LEU A 318 -11.25 16.81 -8.88
C LEU A 318 -12.42 15.93 -9.37
N LYS A 319 -13.63 16.14 -8.82
CA LYS A 319 -14.78 15.28 -9.06
C LYS A 319 -15.24 15.25 -10.52
N ASP A 320 -15.12 16.38 -11.20
CA ASP A 320 -15.52 16.53 -12.61
C ASP A 320 -14.37 16.26 -13.60
N ILE A 321 -13.15 16.05 -13.07
CA ILE A 321 -11.95 15.81 -13.87
C ILE A 321 -11.60 14.33 -13.90
N LEU A 322 -11.73 13.65 -12.76
CA LEU A 322 -11.38 12.25 -12.61
C LEU A 322 -12.56 11.33 -12.90
N ASP A 323 -12.27 10.15 -13.46
CA ASP A 323 -13.24 9.07 -13.48
C ASP A 323 -13.68 8.73 -12.06
N ARG A 324 -14.92 8.27 -11.90
CA ARG A 324 -15.50 7.92 -10.59
C ARG A 324 -14.59 7.04 -9.74
N ASP A 325 -13.93 6.07 -10.34
CA ASP A 325 -13.07 5.13 -9.61
C ASP A 325 -11.73 5.77 -9.22
N GLU A 326 -11.15 6.59 -10.08
CA GLU A 326 -9.95 7.37 -9.81
C GLU A 326 -10.20 8.37 -8.69
N TRP A 327 -11.32 9.07 -8.75
CA TRP A 327 -11.75 10.00 -7.72
C TRP A 327 -11.90 9.34 -6.35
N ARG A 328 -12.59 8.18 -6.29
CA ARG A 328 -12.77 7.43 -5.03
C ARG A 328 -11.44 6.95 -4.45
N LEU A 329 -10.51 6.52 -5.29
CA LEU A 329 -9.19 6.09 -4.83
C LEU A 329 -8.36 7.29 -4.34
N TYR A 330 -8.42 8.42 -5.06
CA TYR A 330 -7.77 9.66 -4.65
C TYR A 330 -8.32 10.16 -3.31
N ASP A 331 -9.65 10.21 -3.14
CA ASP A 331 -10.30 10.58 -1.88
C ASP A 331 -9.83 9.71 -0.70
N LEU A 332 -9.74 8.40 -0.91
CA LEU A 332 -9.25 7.47 0.09
C LEU A 332 -7.78 7.78 0.49
N ILE A 333 -6.92 8.07 -0.48
CA ILE A 333 -5.51 8.41 -0.25
C ILE A 333 -5.40 9.76 0.46
N TRP A 334 -6.10 10.76 -0.02
CA TRP A 334 -6.08 12.12 0.52
C TRP A 334 -6.54 12.14 1.98
N ARG A 335 -7.69 11.55 2.28
CA ARG A 335 -8.23 11.48 3.66
C ARG A 335 -7.27 10.75 4.60
N ARG A 336 -6.68 9.65 4.17
CA ARG A 336 -5.71 8.92 4.99
C ARG A 336 -4.48 9.76 5.27
N PHE A 337 -3.95 10.44 4.28
CA PHE A 337 -2.78 11.29 4.42
C PHE A 337 -3.05 12.46 5.37
N MET A 338 -4.16 13.18 5.18
CA MET A 338 -4.55 14.29 6.06
C MET A 338 -4.77 13.82 7.50
N ALA A 339 -5.46 12.69 7.70
CA ALA A 339 -5.69 12.11 9.02
C ALA A 339 -4.41 11.57 9.69
N SER A 340 -3.32 11.43 8.96
CA SER A 340 -2.03 11.00 9.50
C SER A 340 -1.18 12.16 10.02
N GLN A 341 -1.53 13.42 9.73
CA GLN A 341 -0.76 14.59 10.11
C GLN A 341 -1.15 15.12 11.49
#